data_5ff22349e8a0a44a103f54d6b42ff3b1
#
_entry.id   5ff22349e8a0a44a103f54d6b42ff3b1
#
_cell.length_a   1.000
_cell.length_b   1.000
_cell.length_c   1.000
_cell.angle_alpha   90.00
_cell.angle_beta   90.00
_cell.angle_gamma   90.00
#
_symmetry.space_group_name_H-M   'P 1'
#
loop_
_entity.id
_entity.type
_entity.pdbx_description
1 polymer ?
#
loop_
_entity_poly.entity_id
_entity_poly.type
_entity_poly.pdbx_seq_one_letter_code
_entity_poly.pdbx_strand_id
1 'polypeptide(L)'
;MNYVEFFNEYKKPVEELDLLKDFINYAFEKLQLKNVMFNVIIVDNESIHKINKEYRNIDRETDVITFALEDNKQIDVPGLRVLGDVYISYDRVISQAKDYGHSTKREICFLGVHGLLHLLGYDHMTKEDEIKMFGLQKELLYRYGFK
;
A
#
# COMPACT_ATOMS: atom_id res chain seq x y z
N MET A 1 8.01 12.55 -13.12
CA MET A 1 8.19 12.50 -11.65
C MET A 1 7.05 11.76 -11.01
N ASN A 2 7.36 10.92 -10.02
CA ASN A 2 6.34 10.15 -9.31
C ASN A 2 6.23 10.66 -7.88
N TYR A 3 5.02 10.61 -7.32
CA TYR A 3 4.76 11.15 -5.99
C TYR A 3 3.99 10.18 -5.13
N VAL A 4 4.41 10.05 -3.88
CA VAL A 4 3.64 9.38 -2.84
C VAL A 4 3.53 10.36 -1.67
N GLU A 5 2.30 10.61 -1.22
CA GLU A 5 2.03 11.49 -0.10
C GLU A 5 1.57 10.68 1.09
N PHE A 6 2.08 11.01 2.28
CA PHE A 6 1.76 10.29 3.50
C PHE A 6 0.95 11.15 4.44
N PHE A 7 -0.11 10.56 4.99
CA PHE A 7 -0.96 11.19 6.00
C PHE A 7 -0.98 10.28 7.22
N ASN A 8 -0.34 10.71 8.29
CA ASN A 8 -0.33 9.93 9.53
C ASN A 8 -1.50 10.34 10.40
N GLU A 9 -2.55 9.52 10.42
CA GLU A 9 -3.71 9.69 11.28
C GLU A 9 -3.66 8.74 12.48
N TYR A 10 -2.52 8.08 12.68
CA TYR A 10 -2.30 7.24 13.84
C TYR A 10 -1.96 8.11 15.05
N LYS A 11 -2.26 7.61 16.24
CA LYS A 11 -2.09 8.37 17.50
C LYS A 11 -0.64 8.64 17.89
N LYS A 12 0.31 8.03 17.22
CA LYS A 12 1.75 8.16 17.51
C LYS A 12 2.53 8.41 16.22
N PRO A 13 3.75 8.95 16.32
CA PRO A 13 4.64 8.99 15.16
C PRO A 13 4.91 7.58 14.64
N VAL A 14 5.02 7.44 13.34
CA VAL A 14 5.33 6.18 12.67
C VAL A 14 6.73 6.32 12.07
N GLU A 15 7.71 5.72 12.74
CA GLU A 15 9.12 5.88 12.37
C GLU A 15 9.47 5.33 11.00
N GLU A 16 8.72 4.34 10.54
CA GLU A 16 8.98 3.63 9.29
C GLU A 16 8.60 4.42 8.03
N LEU A 17 7.95 5.59 8.17
CA LEU A 17 7.44 6.33 7.00
C LEU A 17 8.53 6.80 6.05
N ASP A 18 9.68 7.23 6.57
CA ASP A 18 10.78 7.66 5.71
C ASP A 18 11.31 6.49 4.87
N LEU A 19 11.45 5.33 5.50
CA LEU A 19 11.86 4.12 4.80
C LEU A 19 10.81 3.69 3.78
N LEU A 20 9.54 3.76 4.15
CA LEU A 20 8.46 3.40 3.25
C LEU A 20 8.46 4.31 2.01
N LYS A 21 8.67 5.60 2.21
CA LYS A 21 8.77 6.54 1.10
C LYS A 21 9.91 6.16 0.16
N ASP A 22 11.06 5.86 0.72
CA ASP A 22 12.23 5.46 -0.07
C ASP A 22 11.95 4.16 -0.84
N PHE A 23 11.33 3.19 -0.19
CA PHE A 23 10.97 1.93 -0.82
C PHE A 23 9.95 2.12 -1.95
N ILE A 24 8.94 2.96 -1.74
CA ILE A 24 7.92 3.23 -2.77
C ILE A 24 8.56 3.92 -3.98
N ASN A 25 9.46 4.87 -3.75
CA ASN A 25 10.19 5.52 -4.85
C ASN A 25 11.04 4.51 -5.62
N TYR A 26 11.67 3.57 -4.91
CA TYR A 26 12.39 2.46 -5.53
C TYR A 26 11.44 1.61 -6.39
N ALA A 27 10.25 1.29 -5.86
CA ALA A 27 9.25 0.51 -6.58
C ALA A 27 8.76 1.24 -7.84
N PHE A 28 8.53 2.55 -7.76
CA PHE A 28 8.16 3.35 -8.92
C PHE A 28 9.18 3.18 -10.04
N GLU A 29 10.46 3.26 -9.69
CA GLU A 29 11.54 3.14 -10.67
C GLU A 29 11.60 1.74 -11.28
N LYS A 30 11.54 0.71 -10.44
CA LYS A 30 11.61 -0.68 -10.91
C LYS A 30 10.40 -1.08 -11.74
N LEU A 31 9.23 -0.50 -11.47
CA LEU A 31 8.02 -0.73 -12.24
C LEU A 31 7.94 0.18 -13.48
N GLN A 32 8.94 1.03 -13.68
CA GLN A 32 9.04 1.95 -14.81
C GLN A 32 7.84 2.89 -14.92
N LEU A 33 7.32 3.33 -13.75
CA LEU A 33 6.20 4.26 -13.72
C LEU A 33 6.70 5.68 -13.94
N LYS A 34 5.87 6.49 -14.59
CA LYS A 34 6.16 7.90 -14.83
C LYS A 34 4.92 8.74 -14.59
N ASN A 35 5.11 9.84 -13.88
CA ASN A 35 4.09 10.83 -13.63
C ASN A 35 2.85 10.23 -12.96
N VAL A 36 3.08 9.40 -11.93
CA VAL A 36 2.02 8.82 -11.11
C VAL A 36 2.06 9.41 -9.71
N MET A 37 0.91 9.38 -9.05
CA MET A 37 0.76 9.85 -7.69
C MET A 37 -0.24 8.98 -6.95
N PHE A 38 0.02 8.70 -5.67
CA PHE A 38 -0.98 8.10 -4.80
C PHE A 38 -0.74 8.52 -3.35
N ASN A 39 -1.74 8.30 -2.52
CA ASN A 39 -1.69 8.66 -1.11
C ASN A 39 -1.65 7.41 -0.24
N VAL A 40 -0.90 7.50 0.85
CA VAL A 40 -0.86 6.46 1.89
C VAL A 40 -1.33 7.10 3.19
N ILE A 41 -2.39 6.56 3.77
CA ILE A 41 -2.97 7.05 5.00
C ILE A 41 -2.77 5.99 6.08
N ILE A 42 -2.07 6.34 7.14
CA ILE A 42 -1.80 5.43 8.26
C ILE A 42 -2.86 5.64 9.32
N VAL A 43 -3.55 4.57 9.67
CA VAL A 43 -4.66 4.59 10.62
C VAL A 43 -4.50 3.47 11.65
N ASP A 44 -5.41 3.40 12.62
CA ASP A 44 -5.46 2.31 13.60
C ASP A 44 -6.52 1.27 13.19
N ASN A 45 -6.61 0.19 13.97
CA ASN A 45 -7.58 -0.88 13.71
C ASN A 45 -9.02 -0.39 13.74
N GLU A 46 -9.35 0.48 14.67
CA GLU A 46 -10.72 1.01 14.78
C GLU A 46 -11.12 1.81 13.55
N SER A 47 -10.23 2.67 13.09
CA SER A 47 -10.47 3.51 11.91
C SER A 47 -10.61 2.68 10.64
N ILE A 48 -9.72 1.71 10.44
CA ILE A 48 -9.78 0.88 9.23
C ILE A 48 -11.00 -0.04 9.25
N HIS A 49 -11.44 -0.47 10.44
CA HIS A 49 -12.68 -1.22 10.60
C HIS A 49 -13.89 -0.39 10.12
N LYS A 50 -13.96 0.88 10.54
CA LYS A 50 -15.03 1.80 10.12
C LYS A 50 -15.03 1.99 8.61
N ILE A 51 -13.87 2.19 8.02
CA ILE A 51 -13.72 2.37 6.57
C ILE A 51 -14.18 1.11 5.83
N ASN A 52 -13.78 -0.05 6.31
CA ASN A 52 -14.15 -1.33 5.70
C ASN A 52 -15.65 -1.56 5.76
N LYS A 53 -16.27 -1.26 6.89
CA LYS A 53 -17.71 -1.39 7.10
C LYS A 53 -18.49 -0.41 6.21
N GLU A 54 -18.09 0.86 6.21
CA GLU A 54 -18.80 1.92 5.51
C GLU A 54 -18.69 1.83 3.98
N TYR A 55 -17.49 1.55 3.48
CA TYR A 55 -17.25 1.61 2.03
C TYR A 55 -17.20 0.24 1.34
N ARG A 56 -16.99 -0.83 2.08
CA ARG A 56 -16.89 -2.18 1.51
C ARG A 56 -17.91 -3.15 2.07
N ASN A 57 -18.72 -2.70 3.01
CA ASN A 57 -19.77 -3.51 3.66
C ASN A 57 -19.21 -4.73 4.41
N ILE A 58 -17.98 -4.64 4.88
CA ILE A 58 -17.31 -5.70 5.63
C ILE A 58 -17.11 -5.22 7.07
N ASP A 59 -17.81 -5.83 8.02
CA ASP A 59 -17.81 -5.41 9.42
C ASP A 59 -16.66 -6.09 10.19
N ARG A 60 -15.43 -5.71 9.84
CA ARG A 60 -14.23 -6.17 10.55
C ARG A 60 -13.04 -5.31 10.18
N GLU A 61 -11.99 -5.37 11.00
CA GLU A 61 -10.74 -4.70 10.69
C GLU A 61 -9.95 -5.48 9.62
N THR A 62 -9.01 -4.82 8.97
CA THR A 62 -8.13 -5.42 7.99
C THR A 62 -6.77 -4.72 8.06
N ASP A 63 -5.80 -5.16 7.31
CA ASP A 63 -4.46 -4.56 7.29
C ASP A 63 -4.34 -3.42 6.28
N VAL A 64 -4.95 -3.55 5.11
CA VAL A 64 -4.84 -2.57 4.04
C VAL A 64 -6.13 -2.48 3.25
N ILE A 65 -6.50 -1.26 2.88
CA ILE A 65 -7.65 -1.00 1.99
C ILE A 65 -7.19 -0.05 0.89
N THR A 66 -7.55 -0.35 -0.35
CA THR A 66 -7.22 0.50 -1.49
C THR A 66 -8.48 1.05 -2.15
N PHE A 67 -8.39 2.30 -2.59
CA PHE A 67 -9.43 2.94 -3.40
C PHE A 67 -8.78 3.42 -4.69
N ALA A 68 -9.02 2.68 -5.77
CA ALA A 68 -8.44 2.98 -7.07
C ALA A 68 -9.28 4.03 -7.80
N LEU A 69 -8.70 5.19 -8.04
CA LEU A 69 -9.40 6.29 -8.72
C LEU A 69 -9.43 6.10 -10.24
N GLU A 70 -8.44 5.44 -10.81
CA GLU A 70 -8.38 5.22 -12.25
C GLU A 70 -9.53 4.33 -12.76
N ASP A 71 -10.02 3.44 -11.92
CA ASP A 71 -11.14 2.58 -12.28
C ASP A 71 -12.39 3.37 -12.59
N ASN A 72 -12.54 4.53 -11.96
CA ASN A 72 -13.70 5.41 -12.12
C ASN A 72 -13.46 6.52 -13.14
N LYS A 73 -12.26 6.70 -13.61
CA LYS A 73 -11.86 7.73 -14.60
C LYS A 73 -12.31 9.14 -14.22
N GLN A 74 -12.35 9.44 -12.95
CA GLN A 74 -12.93 10.69 -12.47
C GLN A 74 -11.95 11.85 -12.32
N ILE A 75 -10.65 11.57 -12.32
CA ILE A 75 -9.65 12.60 -12.16
C ILE A 75 -8.76 12.62 -13.38
N ASP A 76 -8.88 13.69 -14.13
CA ASP A 76 -8.07 13.92 -15.33
C ASP A 76 -7.21 15.15 -15.08
N VAL A 77 -6.01 14.91 -14.56
CA VAL A 77 -5.01 15.96 -14.40
C VAL A 77 -3.99 15.76 -15.51
N PRO A 78 -3.91 16.70 -16.47
CA PRO A 78 -2.99 16.57 -17.58
C PRO A 78 -1.56 16.29 -17.13
N GLY A 79 -0.97 15.21 -17.64
CA GLY A 79 0.40 14.85 -17.33
C GLY A 79 0.62 14.12 -16.02
N LEU A 80 -0.44 13.83 -15.24
CA LEU A 80 -0.32 13.15 -13.97
C LEU A 80 -1.43 12.10 -13.80
N ARG A 81 -1.04 10.86 -13.53
CA ARG A 81 -1.99 9.79 -13.22
C ARG A 81 -2.16 9.71 -11.71
N VAL A 82 -3.34 10.04 -11.21
CA VAL A 82 -3.67 9.89 -9.80
C VAL A 82 -4.23 8.49 -9.60
N LEU A 83 -3.47 7.63 -8.95
CA LEU A 83 -3.81 6.22 -8.82
C LEU A 83 -4.88 5.96 -7.76
N GLY A 84 -4.82 6.67 -6.65
CA GLY A 84 -5.80 6.51 -5.58
C GLY A 84 -5.22 6.59 -4.19
N ASP A 85 -5.88 5.91 -3.25
CA ASP A 85 -5.54 5.95 -1.84
C ASP A 85 -5.31 4.55 -1.28
N VAL A 86 -4.31 4.42 -0.41
CA VAL A 86 -3.99 3.19 0.31
C VAL A 86 -4.06 3.50 1.81
N TYR A 87 -4.97 2.83 2.51
CA TYR A 87 -5.09 2.92 3.97
C TYR A 87 -4.40 1.72 4.59
N ILE A 88 -3.51 1.96 5.55
CA ILE A 88 -2.75 0.91 6.22
C ILE A 88 -3.00 1.02 7.72
N SER A 89 -3.40 -0.09 8.36
CA SER A 89 -3.49 -0.15 9.82
C SER A 89 -2.10 -0.40 10.41
N TYR A 90 -1.58 0.58 11.15
CA TYR A 90 -0.29 0.43 11.81
C TYR A 90 -0.33 -0.61 12.94
N ASP A 91 -1.49 -0.76 13.60
CA ASP A 91 -1.67 -1.83 14.57
C ASP A 91 -1.43 -3.21 13.94
N ARG A 92 -1.91 -3.39 12.71
CA ARG A 92 -1.68 -4.64 11.96
C ARG A 92 -0.24 -4.79 11.49
N VAL A 93 0.42 -3.67 11.15
CA VAL A 93 1.85 -3.72 10.82
C VAL A 93 2.62 -4.33 11.98
N ILE A 94 2.34 -3.86 13.20
CA ILE A 94 3.03 -4.35 14.41
C ILE A 94 2.70 -5.82 14.66
N SER A 95 1.41 -6.17 14.67
CA SER A 95 0.99 -7.54 14.99
C SER A 95 1.42 -8.55 13.92
N GLN A 96 1.30 -8.21 12.66
CA GLN A 96 1.70 -9.10 11.57
C GLN A 96 3.20 -9.30 11.49
N ALA A 97 3.99 -8.24 11.71
CA ALA A 97 5.44 -8.37 11.77
C ALA A 97 5.86 -9.37 12.85
N LYS A 98 5.24 -9.26 14.02
CA LYS A 98 5.51 -10.19 15.13
C LYS A 98 5.11 -11.62 14.77
N ASP A 99 3.90 -11.80 14.21
CA ASP A 99 3.38 -13.12 13.88
C ASP A 99 4.20 -13.81 12.79
N TYR A 100 4.68 -13.04 11.82
CA TYR A 100 5.46 -13.57 10.70
C TYR A 100 6.97 -13.62 10.97
N GLY A 101 7.41 -13.10 12.11
CA GLY A 101 8.83 -13.15 12.50
C GLY A 101 9.73 -12.24 11.68
N HIS A 102 9.25 -11.09 11.24
CA HIS A 102 10.10 -10.12 10.55
C HIS A 102 9.87 -8.70 11.09
N SER A 103 10.62 -7.74 10.58
CA SER A 103 10.59 -6.36 11.08
C SER A 103 9.30 -5.62 10.69
N THR A 104 8.94 -4.60 11.46
CA THR A 104 7.86 -3.70 11.10
C THR A 104 8.18 -2.94 9.81
N LYS A 105 9.45 -2.65 9.57
CA LYS A 105 9.90 -2.00 8.33
C LYS A 105 9.56 -2.84 7.11
N ARG A 106 9.83 -4.13 7.19
CA ARG A 106 9.50 -5.06 6.10
C ARG A 106 7.99 -5.16 5.91
N GLU A 107 7.25 -5.25 7.01
CA GLU A 107 5.80 -5.41 6.94
C GLU A 107 5.13 -4.19 6.32
N ILE A 108 5.52 -2.98 6.75
CA ILE A 108 4.90 -1.77 6.20
C ILE A 108 5.24 -1.60 4.71
N CYS A 109 6.43 -1.98 4.31
CA CYS A 109 6.82 -1.96 2.90
C CYS A 109 6.04 -2.99 2.09
N PHE A 110 5.81 -4.18 2.66
CA PHE A 110 4.98 -5.20 2.04
C PHE A 110 3.56 -4.68 1.79
N LEU A 111 2.94 -4.10 2.82
CA LEU A 111 1.58 -3.56 2.70
C LEU A 111 1.50 -2.36 1.76
N GLY A 112 2.50 -1.50 1.80
CA GLY A 112 2.56 -0.33 0.93
C GLY A 112 2.65 -0.70 -0.55
N VAL A 113 3.53 -1.62 -0.90
CA VAL A 113 3.67 -2.06 -2.29
C VAL A 113 2.48 -2.91 -2.73
N HIS A 114 1.91 -3.70 -1.82
CA HIS A 114 0.69 -4.45 -2.08
C HIS A 114 -0.43 -3.50 -2.51
N GLY A 115 -0.61 -2.41 -1.77
CA GLY A 115 -1.60 -1.39 -2.11
C GLY A 115 -1.30 -0.72 -3.44
N LEU A 116 -0.05 -0.36 -3.68
CA LEU A 116 0.34 0.25 -4.96
C LEU A 116 0.01 -0.67 -6.14
N LEU A 117 0.34 -1.95 -6.03
CA LEU A 117 0.06 -2.91 -7.10
C LEU A 117 -1.44 -3.06 -7.36
N HIS A 118 -2.26 -3.06 -6.29
CA HIS A 118 -3.72 -3.06 -6.47
C HIS A 118 -4.19 -1.81 -7.22
N LEU A 119 -3.64 -0.65 -6.89
CA LEU A 119 -4.01 0.59 -7.59
C LEU A 119 -3.63 0.53 -9.07
N LEU A 120 -2.59 -0.22 -9.41
CA LEU A 120 -2.14 -0.40 -10.80
C LEU A 120 -2.94 -1.48 -11.54
N GLY A 121 -3.86 -2.15 -10.87
CA GLY A 121 -4.70 -3.17 -11.50
C GLY A 121 -4.32 -4.61 -11.23
N TYR A 122 -3.24 -4.86 -10.49
CA TYR A 122 -2.91 -6.22 -10.08
C TYR A 122 -3.93 -6.71 -9.06
N ASP A 123 -4.26 -7.99 -9.10
CA ASP A 123 -5.14 -8.59 -8.09
C ASP A 123 -4.70 -10.03 -7.81
N HIS A 124 -5.44 -10.70 -6.94
CA HIS A 124 -5.19 -12.09 -6.59
C HIS A 124 -6.47 -12.92 -6.60
N MET A 125 -7.37 -12.57 -7.52
CA MET A 125 -8.65 -13.26 -7.68
C MET A 125 -8.50 -14.65 -8.28
N THR A 126 -7.52 -14.84 -9.18
CA THR A 126 -7.19 -16.16 -9.72
C THR A 126 -5.83 -16.58 -9.18
N LYS A 127 -5.56 -17.88 -9.22
CA LYS A 127 -4.26 -18.39 -8.77
C LYS A 127 -3.11 -17.84 -9.61
N GLU A 128 -3.34 -17.69 -10.90
CA GLU A 128 -2.34 -17.14 -11.82
C GLU A 128 -2.02 -15.68 -11.47
N ASP A 129 -3.05 -14.88 -11.23
CA ASP A 129 -2.89 -13.47 -10.85
C ASP A 129 -2.20 -13.35 -9.49
N GLU A 130 -2.56 -14.23 -8.55
CA GLU A 130 -1.93 -14.27 -7.22
C GLU A 130 -0.43 -14.54 -7.32
N ILE A 131 -0.02 -15.53 -8.11
CA ILE A 131 1.39 -15.85 -8.29
C ILE A 131 2.14 -14.66 -8.87
N LYS A 132 1.58 -14.00 -9.85
CA LYS A 132 2.16 -12.83 -10.50
C LYS A 132 2.36 -11.68 -9.52
N MET A 133 1.31 -11.33 -8.80
CA MET A 133 1.33 -10.22 -7.86
C MET A 133 2.28 -10.46 -6.69
N PHE A 134 2.17 -11.60 -6.02
CA PHE A 134 3.03 -11.91 -4.88
C PHE A 134 4.48 -12.15 -5.29
N GLY A 135 4.70 -12.70 -6.47
CA GLY A 135 6.05 -12.84 -7.02
C GLY A 135 6.72 -11.49 -7.21
N LEU A 136 6.00 -10.54 -7.76
CA LEU A 136 6.50 -9.19 -7.97
C LEU A 136 6.77 -8.48 -6.63
N GLN A 137 5.86 -8.62 -5.66
CA GLN A 137 6.06 -8.06 -4.32
C GLN A 137 7.33 -8.60 -3.65
N LYS A 138 7.53 -9.91 -3.70
CA LYS A 138 8.71 -10.55 -3.12
C LYS A 138 9.99 -10.09 -3.80
N GLU A 139 9.97 -9.98 -5.11
CA GLU A 139 11.13 -9.53 -5.86
C GLU A 139 11.52 -8.10 -5.48
N LEU A 140 10.54 -7.19 -5.42
CA LEU A 140 10.80 -5.81 -5.05
C LEU A 140 11.37 -5.70 -3.63
N LEU A 141 10.79 -6.42 -2.68
CA LEU A 141 11.28 -6.43 -1.30
C LEU A 141 12.70 -7.01 -1.21
N TYR A 142 12.93 -8.12 -1.86
CA TYR A 142 14.23 -8.78 -1.83
C TYR A 142 15.33 -7.91 -2.43
N ARG A 143 15.08 -7.32 -3.59
CA ARG A 143 16.06 -6.48 -4.28
C ARG A 143 16.33 -5.17 -3.54
N TYR A 144 15.35 -4.66 -2.81
CA TYR A 144 15.54 -3.47 -2.00
C TYR A 144 16.42 -3.75 -0.77
N GLY A 145 16.43 -4.97 -0.28
CA GLY A 145 17.26 -5.36 0.85
C GLY A 145 16.59 -6.20 1.94
N PHE A 146 15.32 -6.52 1.78
CA PHE A 146 14.59 -7.36 2.74
C PHE A 146 14.73 -8.83 2.34
N LYS A 147 15.75 -9.47 2.86
CA LYS A 147 16.05 -10.88 2.55
C LYS A 147 15.48 -11.88 3.60
#